data_6c1c7801327daa4a9041319954e18c58
#
_entry.id   6c1c7801327daa4a9041319954e18c58
#
_cell.length_a   1.000
_cell.length_b   1.000
_cell.length_c   1.000
_cell.angle_alpha   90.00
_cell.angle_beta   90.00
_cell.angle_gamma   90.00
#
_symmetry.space_group_name_H-M   'P 1'
#
loop_
_entity.id
_entity.type
_entity.pdbx_description
1 polymer ?
#
loop_
_entity_poly.entity_id
_entity_poly.type
_entity_poly.pdbx_seq_one_letter_code
_entity_poly.pdbx_strand_id
1 'polypeptide(L)'
;MSSQQPRRVHIERITKTHKGKTYVSVLLRRTYRENGKVKHETLGNLSDLPPDVLDFMRRRLNGELDGRAPNGPFEIVRSLPHGNVAAVLQTARNIGLDQLLASRCCRERDLILALVVSRVISPRSKLSACAHLQAETAKSTLGEQLKLGEVEVHELYAAMDWLLARQKRIENKLAKKHLRGGLLVLFDVSSSYYTGRKSSLVKHGYSRDHRGDRPQIVYGLLCDGVGRPIAVEVFPGNTADPATCTQIVACVRKRFGIERVVFVGDRGMITSARIDQDLRGVDGLDWISALRSDGIRKLINAKLVQRSLFDETDLAEITSEDFPGERLIVCRNPQLADERTRKRKELLHATEKQLEPIRQATLRKTRSLRGEKEISLRVGKVIGKYKMQKHFDLTITKDRFTFGRNEEKIQTEALLDGLYVVRTSVAADTMSSDRVVEFVARRASFSLLEDGRPPTPSDLSSQR
;
A
#
# COMPACT_ATOMS: atom_id res chain seq x y z
N MET A 1 -16.96 -22.30 34.96
CA MET A 1 -17.17 -20.85 35.13
C MET A 1 -15.97 -20.31 35.90
N SER A 2 -15.02 -19.69 35.21
CA SER A 2 -13.78 -19.12 35.78
C SER A 2 -14.13 -17.75 36.36
N SER A 3 -14.06 -17.63 37.70
CA SER A 3 -14.22 -16.35 38.41
C SER A 3 -13.09 -15.39 37.99
N GLN A 4 -13.38 -14.44 37.12
CA GLN A 4 -12.48 -13.34 36.85
C GLN A 4 -12.35 -12.48 38.13
N GLN A 5 -11.18 -12.53 38.77
CA GLN A 5 -10.88 -11.59 39.85
C GLN A 5 -10.97 -10.14 39.35
N PRO A 6 -11.53 -9.22 40.15
CA PRO A 6 -11.71 -7.83 39.73
C PRO A 6 -10.36 -7.20 39.38
N ARG A 7 -10.28 -6.61 38.20
CA ARG A 7 -9.11 -5.89 37.69
C ARG A 7 -8.96 -4.60 38.50
N ARG A 8 -7.97 -4.52 39.39
CA ARG A 8 -7.79 -3.36 40.29
C ARG A 8 -7.08 -2.22 39.54
N VAL A 9 -7.72 -1.06 39.48
CA VAL A 9 -7.15 0.19 38.98
C VAL A 9 -6.56 0.98 40.14
N HIS A 10 -5.38 1.56 39.96
CA HIS A 10 -4.70 2.34 40.98
C HIS A 10 -3.85 3.45 40.35
N ILE A 11 -3.51 4.46 41.16
CA ILE A 11 -2.61 5.55 40.79
C ILE A 11 -1.22 5.22 41.30
N GLU A 12 -0.25 5.11 40.41
CA GLU A 12 1.15 4.83 40.73
C GLU A 12 2.01 6.07 40.47
N ARG A 13 2.87 6.41 41.41
CA ARG A 13 3.87 7.48 41.29
C ARG A 13 5.21 6.84 40.98
N ILE A 14 5.76 7.14 39.82
CA ILE A 14 7.06 6.64 39.35
C ILE A 14 8.06 7.79 39.40
N THR A 15 9.14 7.60 40.14
CA THR A 15 10.25 8.56 40.17
C THR A 15 11.44 7.97 39.43
N LYS A 16 11.97 8.70 38.47
CA LYS A 16 13.17 8.32 37.70
C LYS A 16 14.19 9.45 37.79
N THR A 17 15.43 9.12 38.13
CA THR A 17 16.55 10.07 38.10
C THR A 17 17.41 9.83 36.88
N HIS A 18 17.61 10.84 36.07
CA HIS A 18 18.48 10.81 34.91
C HIS A 18 19.36 12.05 34.87
N LYS A 19 20.67 11.85 34.76
CA LYS A 19 21.69 12.94 34.77
C LYS A 19 21.50 13.95 35.89
N GLY A 20 21.26 13.47 37.12
CA GLY A 20 21.10 14.33 38.32
C GLY A 20 19.75 15.07 38.41
N LYS A 21 18.86 14.93 37.45
CA LYS A 21 17.49 15.48 37.49
C LYS A 21 16.48 14.37 37.79
N THR A 22 15.59 14.66 38.72
CA THR A 22 14.52 13.73 39.12
C THR A 22 13.23 14.08 38.40
N TYR A 23 12.69 13.09 37.71
CA TYR A 23 11.41 13.16 37.00
C TYR A 23 10.38 12.33 37.73
N VAL A 24 9.23 12.94 38.00
CA VAL A 24 8.11 12.28 38.66
C VAL A 24 6.97 12.14 37.63
N SER A 25 6.48 10.94 37.45
CA SER A 25 5.30 10.67 36.62
C SER A 25 4.22 10.02 37.47
N VAL A 26 2.99 10.50 37.35
CA VAL A 26 1.82 9.94 38.02
C VAL A 26 0.97 9.23 36.99
N LEU A 27 0.81 7.91 37.12
CA LEU A 27 0.16 7.08 36.12
C LEU A 27 -1.07 6.39 36.71
N LEU A 28 -2.16 6.38 35.95
CA LEU A 28 -3.30 5.52 36.21
C LEU A 28 -3.00 4.13 35.57
N ARG A 29 -2.94 3.11 36.44
CA ARG A 29 -2.57 1.75 36.01
C ARG A 29 -3.63 0.74 36.41
N ARG A 30 -3.75 -0.29 35.60
CA ARG A 30 -4.55 -1.48 35.86
C ARG A 30 -3.62 -2.65 36.10
N THR A 31 -3.87 -3.35 37.21
CA THR A 31 -3.16 -4.61 37.50
C THR A 31 -4.07 -5.79 37.27
N TYR A 32 -3.57 -6.80 36.58
CA TYR A 32 -4.29 -8.05 36.32
C TYR A 32 -3.31 -9.24 36.30
N ARG A 33 -3.84 -10.43 36.43
CA ARG A 33 -3.05 -11.66 36.30
C ARG A 33 -3.36 -12.32 34.98
N GLU A 34 -2.29 -12.71 34.28
CA GLU A 34 -2.37 -13.49 33.06
C GLU A 34 -1.31 -14.60 33.11
N ASN A 35 -1.76 -15.84 32.93
CA ASN A 35 -0.91 -17.03 33.03
C ASN A 35 -0.11 -17.12 34.36
N GLY A 36 -0.73 -16.78 35.48
CA GLY A 36 -0.11 -16.82 36.80
C GLY A 36 0.83 -15.63 37.10
N LYS A 37 1.14 -14.78 36.12
CA LYS A 37 2.02 -13.60 36.28
C LYS A 37 1.20 -12.33 36.45
N VAL A 38 1.66 -11.42 37.31
CA VAL A 38 1.06 -10.09 37.48
C VAL A 38 1.53 -9.21 36.33
N LYS A 39 0.56 -8.61 35.61
CA LYS A 39 0.81 -7.61 34.57
C LYS A 39 0.20 -6.27 34.94
N HIS A 40 0.85 -5.22 34.45
CA HIS A 40 0.42 -3.85 34.64
C HIS A 40 0.18 -3.19 33.29
N GLU A 41 -0.96 -2.56 33.14
CA GLU A 41 -1.34 -1.77 31.96
C GLU A 41 -1.50 -0.31 32.37
N THR A 42 -0.87 0.61 31.66
CA THR A 42 -1.02 2.05 31.88
C THR A 42 -2.24 2.54 31.10
N LEU A 43 -3.23 3.06 31.83
CA LEU A 43 -4.47 3.58 31.27
C LEU A 43 -4.39 5.07 30.92
N GLY A 44 -3.52 5.82 31.61
CA GLY A 44 -3.35 7.25 31.38
C GLY A 44 -2.20 7.86 32.19
N ASN A 45 -1.77 9.05 31.78
CA ASN A 45 -0.81 9.88 32.49
C ASN A 45 -1.58 11.00 33.20
N LEU A 46 -1.42 11.09 34.48
CA LEU A 46 -2.08 12.05 35.36
C LEU A 46 -1.12 13.09 35.93
N SER A 47 0.10 13.20 35.44
CA SER A 47 1.17 14.05 35.99
C SER A 47 0.83 15.53 36.00
N ASP A 48 -0.06 15.98 35.11
CA ASP A 48 -0.45 17.38 34.94
C ASP A 48 -1.67 17.77 35.81
N LEU A 49 -2.23 16.80 36.56
CA LEU A 49 -3.38 17.09 37.43
C LEU A 49 -2.92 17.72 38.77
N PRO A 50 -3.71 18.64 39.30
CA PRO A 50 -3.47 19.22 40.65
C PRO A 50 -3.39 18.13 41.70
N PRO A 51 -2.56 18.34 42.77
CA PRO A 51 -2.36 17.35 43.84
C PRO A 51 -3.64 16.95 44.57
N ASP A 52 -4.55 17.87 44.77
CA ASP A 52 -5.85 17.68 45.42
C ASP A 52 -6.76 16.77 44.60
N VAL A 53 -6.75 16.92 43.28
CA VAL A 53 -7.49 16.06 42.36
C VAL A 53 -6.90 14.64 42.34
N LEU A 54 -5.58 14.52 42.33
CA LEU A 54 -4.90 13.24 42.44
C LEU A 54 -5.18 12.50 43.73
N ASP A 55 -5.20 13.24 44.85
CA ASP A 55 -5.53 12.66 46.17
C ASP A 55 -6.99 12.22 46.24
N PHE A 56 -7.91 13.04 45.76
CA PHE A 56 -9.32 12.66 45.63
C PHE A 56 -9.52 11.39 44.78
N MET A 57 -8.90 11.31 43.62
CA MET A 57 -8.97 10.12 42.74
C MET A 57 -8.39 8.88 43.43
N ARG A 58 -7.25 9.04 44.17
CA ARG A 58 -6.63 7.93 44.88
C ARG A 58 -7.54 7.41 45.99
N ARG A 59 -8.10 8.29 46.81
CA ARG A 59 -9.03 7.95 47.89
C ARG A 59 -10.28 7.27 47.36
N ARG A 60 -10.79 7.72 46.22
CA ARG A 60 -11.94 7.08 45.54
C ARG A 60 -11.63 5.68 45.01
N LEU A 61 -10.47 5.51 44.40
CA LEU A 61 -10.03 4.19 43.89
C LEU A 61 -9.74 3.20 45.03
N ASN A 62 -9.38 3.69 46.22
CA ASN A 62 -9.18 2.86 47.38
C ASN A 62 -10.48 2.56 48.15
N GLY A 63 -11.61 3.12 47.72
CA GLY A 63 -12.90 2.94 48.44
C GLY A 63 -13.04 3.76 49.69
N GLU A 64 -12.15 4.77 49.92
CA GLU A 64 -12.13 5.58 51.15
C GLU A 64 -13.19 6.71 51.14
N LEU A 65 -13.81 6.96 50.01
CA LEU A 65 -14.89 7.95 49.85
C LEU A 65 -16.23 7.26 49.76
N ASP A 66 -16.96 7.27 50.82
CA ASP A 66 -18.38 6.91 50.85
C ASP A 66 -19.16 7.91 50.00
N GLY A 67 -19.46 7.58 48.76
CA GLY A 67 -20.46 8.14 47.84
C GLY A 67 -20.93 9.61 47.92
N ARG A 68 -20.39 10.43 48.84
CA ARG A 68 -20.77 11.82 49.09
C ARG A 68 -19.62 12.78 48.76
N ALA A 69 -19.17 12.76 47.48
CA ALA A 69 -18.45 13.92 46.97
C ALA A 69 -19.46 15.06 46.69
N PRO A 70 -19.07 16.33 46.81
CA PRO A 70 -19.98 17.46 46.51
C PRO A 70 -20.60 17.41 45.13
N ASN A 71 -20.01 16.64 44.17
CA ASN A 71 -20.44 16.51 42.80
C ASN A 71 -20.69 15.03 42.37
N GLY A 72 -20.92 14.09 43.31
CA GLY A 72 -21.17 12.68 43.02
C GLY A 72 -19.94 11.85 42.68
N PRO A 73 -20.06 10.52 42.54
CA PRO A 73 -18.97 9.65 42.17
C PRO A 73 -18.52 9.92 40.74
N PHE A 74 -17.21 10.05 40.52
CA PHE A 74 -16.67 10.09 39.16
C PHE A 74 -16.80 8.72 38.52
N GLU A 75 -17.56 8.65 37.44
CA GLU A 75 -17.66 7.50 36.59
C GLU A 75 -16.95 7.80 35.26
N ILE A 76 -16.02 6.94 34.85
CA ILE A 76 -15.44 7.03 33.50
C ILE A 76 -16.45 6.50 32.52
N VAL A 77 -17.31 7.37 31.99
CA VAL A 77 -18.35 7.03 31.04
C VAL A 77 -17.75 6.67 29.70
N ARG A 78 -16.60 7.29 29.34
CA ARG A 78 -16.00 7.10 28.02
C ARG A 78 -14.52 7.48 27.99
N SER A 79 -13.72 6.73 27.21
CA SER A 79 -12.35 7.07 26.87
C SER A 79 -12.20 7.08 25.35
N LEU A 80 -11.71 8.18 24.78
CA LEU A 80 -11.52 8.36 23.34
C LEU A 80 -10.03 8.42 22.99
N PRO A 81 -9.57 7.69 21.96
CA PRO A 81 -8.23 7.84 21.42
C PRO A 81 -7.97 9.28 20.97
N HIS A 82 -6.86 9.87 21.44
CA HIS A 82 -6.46 11.24 21.13
C HIS A 82 -5.10 11.31 20.41
N GLY A 83 -4.13 10.49 20.81
CA GLY A 83 -2.76 10.59 20.33
C GLY A 83 -2.62 10.42 18.80
N ASN A 84 -3.36 9.51 18.20
CA ASN A 84 -3.40 9.32 16.75
C ASN A 84 -4.01 10.54 16.04
N VAL A 85 -5.07 11.14 16.61
CA VAL A 85 -5.70 12.35 16.08
C VAL A 85 -4.72 13.51 16.13
N ALA A 86 -4.10 13.74 17.28
CA ALA A 86 -3.13 14.81 17.47
C ALA A 86 -1.95 14.68 16.48
N ALA A 87 -1.39 13.48 16.34
CA ALA A 87 -0.28 13.23 15.41
C ALA A 87 -0.65 13.52 13.95
N VAL A 88 -1.76 12.96 13.46
CA VAL A 88 -2.15 13.08 12.05
C VAL A 88 -2.65 14.49 11.72
N LEU A 89 -3.47 15.08 12.58
CA LEU A 89 -3.99 16.43 12.38
C LEU A 89 -2.88 17.48 12.45
N GLN A 90 -1.94 17.34 13.40
CA GLN A 90 -0.80 18.26 13.48
C GLN A 90 0.13 18.11 12.29
N THR A 91 0.37 16.88 11.80
CA THR A 91 1.12 16.65 10.57
C THR A 91 0.44 17.32 9.38
N ALA A 92 -0.88 17.18 9.23
CA ALA A 92 -1.64 17.85 8.18
C ALA A 92 -1.49 19.38 8.22
N ARG A 93 -1.50 19.97 9.41
CA ARG A 93 -1.25 21.42 9.62
C ARG A 93 0.20 21.81 9.31
N ASN A 94 1.17 21.01 9.75
CA ASN A 94 2.59 21.29 9.52
C ASN A 94 2.96 21.28 8.03
N ILE A 95 2.36 20.42 7.22
CA ILE A 95 2.54 20.44 5.76
C ILE A 95 1.72 21.54 5.06
N GLY A 96 0.86 22.25 5.82
CA GLY A 96 0.04 23.36 5.33
C GLY A 96 -1.21 22.92 4.59
N LEU A 97 -1.75 21.72 4.88
CA LEU A 97 -2.94 21.20 4.20
C LEU A 97 -4.15 22.10 4.42
N ASP A 98 -4.36 22.62 5.61
CA ASP A 98 -5.43 23.55 5.94
C ASP A 98 -5.36 24.83 5.10
N GLN A 99 -4.16 25.44 4.96
CA GLN A 99 -3.91 26.63 4.15
C GLN A 99 -4.03 26.34 2.63
N LEU A 100 -3.69 25.12 2.23
CA LEU A 100 -3.85 24.68 0.84
C LEU A 100 -5.32 24.62 0.46
N LEU A 101 -6.16 24.04 1.33
CA LEU A 101 -7.61 23.93 1.14
C LEU A 101 -8.29 25.31 1.13
N ALA A 102 -8.09 26.09 2.18
CA ALA A 102 -8.58 27.47 2.27
C ALA A 102 -7.74 28.27 3.27
N SER A 103 -7.44 29.54 2.92
CA SER A 103 -6.70 30.45 3.79
C SER A 103 -7.48 30.90 5.04
N ARG A 104 -8.81 30.89 4.96
CA ARG A 104 -9.71 31.22 6.09
C ARG A 104 -10.35 29.95 6.61
N CYS A 105 -10.56 29.91 7.93
CA CYS A 105 -11.35 28.86 8.56
C CYS A 105 -12.78 28.88 8.01
N CYS A 106 -13.30 27.75 7.64
CA CYS A 106 -14.71 27.53 7.29
C CYS A 106 -15.07 26.07 7.59
N ARG A 107 -16.35 25.82 7.74
CA ARG A 107 -16.88 24.51 8.12
C ARG A 107 -16.49 23.44 7.10
N GLU A 108 -16.61 23.74 5.81
CA GLU A 108 -16.27 22.79 4.73
C GLU A 108 -14.79 22.37 4.76
N ARG A 109 -13.87 23.35 5.04
CA ARG A 109 -12.45 23.04 5.20
C ARG A 109 -12.21 22.07 6.35
N ASP A 110 -12.84 22.31 7.49
CA ASP A 110 -12.64 21.52 8.68
C ASP A 110 -13.31 20.13 8.53
N LEU A 111 -14.42 20.02 7.83
CA LEU A 111 -15.02 18.73 7.42
C LEU A 111 -14.13 17.96 6.45
N ILE A 112 -13.48 18.61 5.49
CA ILE A 112 -12.51 17.94 4.60
C ILE A 112 -11.30 17.47 5.40
N LEU A 113 -10.74 18.30 6.31
CA LEU A 113 -9.68 17.87 7.22
C LEU A 113 -10.10 16.64 8.05
N ALA A 114 -11.32 16.65 8.58
CA ALA A 114 -11.87 15.51 9.31
C ALA A 114 -11.94 14.25 8.45
N LEU A 115 -12.39 14.36 7.18
CA LEU A 115 -12.44 13.22 6.25
C LEU A 115 -11.04 12.69 5.93
N VAL A 116 -10.06 13.58 5.69
CA VAL A 116 -8.67 13.18 5.40
C VAL A 116 -8.05 12.50 6.61
N VAL A 117 -8.15 13.09 7.80
CA VAL A 117 -7.62 12.52 9.05
C VAL A 117 -8.30 11.19 9.37
N SER A 118 -9.63 11.11 9.23
CA SER A 118 -10.38 9.85 9.40
C SER A 118 -9.91 8.77 8.43
N ARG A 119 -9.59 9.13 7.18
CA ARG A 119 -9.10 8.19 6.16
C ARG A 119 -7.75 7.59 6.55
N VAL A 120 -6.89 8.35 7.20
CA VAL A 120 -5.59 7.89 7.70
C VAL A 120 -5.72 7.04 8.95
N ILE A 121 -6.53 7.47 9.92
CA ILE A 121 -6.64 6.81 11.22
C ILE A 121 -7.50 5.55 11.15
N SER A 122 -8.63 5.62 10.45
CA SER A 122 -9.65 4.56 10.39
C SER A 122 -10.43 4.66 9.07
N PRO A 123 -9.90 4.08 7.96
CA PRO A 123 -10.54 4.14 6.65
C PRO A 123 -11.95 3.54 6.66
N ARG A 124 -12.97 4.35 6.35
CA ARG A 124 -14.38 3.95 6.39
C ARG A 124 -15.22 4.69 5.35
N SER A 125 -16.51 4.29 5.21
CA SER A 125 -17.49 5.03 4.40
C SER A 125 -17.78 6.40 5.02
N LYS A 126 -18.28 7.36 4.21
CA LYS A 126 -18.69 8.69 4.66
C LYS A 126 -19.75 8.63 5.75
N LEU A 127 -20.71 7.72 5.61
CA LEU A 127 -21.74 7.49 6.63
C LEU A 127 -21.12 7.06 7.98
N SER A 128 -20.20 6.12 7.96
CA SER A 128 -19.48 5.69 9.17
C SER A 128 -18.55 6.79 9.73
N ALA A 129 -17.91 7.57 8.86
CA ALA A 129 -17.09 8.71 9.29
C ALA A 129 -17.96 9.77 9.99
N CYS A 130 -19.14 10.08 9.44
CA CYS A 130 -20.11 10.99 10.06
C CYS A 130 -20.47 10.52 11.46
N ALA A 131 -20.88 9.26 11.62
CA ALA A 131 -21.22 8.69 12.93
C ALA A 131 -20.05 8.77 13.95
N HIS A 132 -18.80 8.66 13.47
CA HIS A 132 -17.63 8.76 14.34
C HIS A 132 -17.25 10.20 14.73
N LEU A 133 -17.80 11.19 14.08
CA LEU A 133 -17.62 12.61 14.41
C LEU A 133 -18.67 13.11 15.41
N GLN A 134 -19.80 12.42 15.57
CA GLN A 134 -20.85 12.77 16.53
C GLN A 134 -20.38 12.60 17.96
N ALA A 135 -20.80 13.49 18.86
CA ALA A 135 -20.38 13.46 20.26
C ALA A 135 -20.69 12.11 20.93
N GLU A 136 -21.87 11.54 20.70
CA GLU A 136 -22.33 10.31 21.35
C GLU A 136 -21.65 9.05 20.81
N THR A 137 -21.40 8.99 19.50
CA THR A 137 -20.86 7.80 18.79
C THR A 137 -19.42 7.96 18.35
N ALA A 138 -18.76 9.06 18.73
CA ALA A 138 -17.34 9.34 18.41
C ALA A 138 -16.44 8.15 18.74
N LYS A 139 -15.49 7.86 17.89
CA LYS A 139 -14.46 6.82 18.09
C LYS A 139 -13.07 7.41 18.34
N SER A 140 -12.97 8.73 18.33
CA SER A 140 -11.75 9.51 18.64
C SER A 140 -12.13 10.94 18.97
N THR A 141 -11.17 11.74 19.40
CA THR A 141 -11.36 13.16 19.71
C THR A 141 -11.39 14.07 18.49
N LEU A 142 -11.46 13.54 17.26
CA LEU A 142 -11.32 14.33 16.02
C LEU A 142 -12.39 15.42 15.87
N GLY A 143 -13.66 15.09 16.13
CA GLY A 143 -14.77 16.05 16.07
C GLY A 143 -14.58 17.21 17.07
N GLU A 144 -14.12 16.90 18.27
CA GLU A 144 -13.81 17.89 19.33
C GLU A 144 -12.63 18.78 18.94
N GLN A 145 -11.53 18.18 18.43
CA GLN A 145 -10.32 18.91 18.02
C GLN A 145 -10.58 19.89 16.86
N LEU A 146 -11.52 19.59 15.99
CA LEU A 146 -11.95 20.45 14.89
C LEU A 146 -13.18 21.31 15.24
N LYS A 147 -13.73 21.16 16.44
CA LYS A 147 -14.91 21.90 16.94
C LYS A 147 -16.12 21.80 15.99
N LEU A 148 -16.34 20.60 15.44
CA LEU A 148 -17.36 20.41 14.41
C LEU A 148 -18.80 20.44 14.96
N GLY A 149 -19.00 20.11 16.24
CA GLY A 149 -20.35 19.91 16.81
C GLY A 149 -21.07 18.77 16.13
N GLU A 150 -22.38 18.93 15.91
CA GLU A 150 -23.16 17.97 15.13
C GLU A 150 -22.78 18.05 13.64
N VAL A 151 -22.63 16.89 13.02
CA VAL A 151 -22.27 16.75 11.60
C VAL A 151 -23.30 15.86 10.92
N GLU A 152 -23.88 16.32 9.84
CA GLU A 152 -24.79 15.53 9.03
C GLU A 152 -24.08 14.95 7.78
N VAL A 153 -24.57 13.81 7.31
CA VAL A 153 -23.97 13.11 6.15
C VAL A 153 -23.98 13.99 4.89
N HIS A 154 -25.03 14.76 4.70
CA HIS A 154 -25.14 15.66 3.54
C HIS A 154 -24.08 16.79 3.58
N GLU A 155 -23.68 17.28 4.76
CA GLU A 155 -22.61 18.28 4.90
C GLU A 155 -21.26 17.71 4.43
N LEU A 156 -20.98 16.42 4.71
CA LEU A 156 -19.75 15.78 4.22
C LEU A 156 -19.71 15.71 2.68
N TYR A 157 -20.86 15.41 2.05
CA TYR A 157 -20.94 15.43 0.58
C TYR A 157 -20.84 16.85 0.03
N ALA A 158 -21.51 17.83 0.63
CA ALA A 158 -21.39 19.24 0.25
C ALA A 158 -19.96 19.75 0.39
N ALA A 159 -19.25 19.35 1.46
CA ALA A 159 -17.83 19.67 1.62
C ALA A 159 -16.94 19.03 0.54
N MET A 160 -17.27 17.83 0.06
CA MET A 160 -16.58 17.21 -1.06
C MET A 160 -16.82 17.95 -2.38
N ASP A 161 -18.04 18.40 -2.64
CA ASP A 161 -18.36 19.23 -3.81
C ASP A 161 -17.66 20.59 -3.73
N TRP A 162 -17.61 21.17 -2.55
CA TRP A 162 -16.83 22.39 -2.27
C TRP A 162 -15.33 22.17 -2.55
N LEU A 163 -14.77 21.03 -2.19
CA LEU A 163 -13.39 20.65 -2.50
C LEU A 163 -13.18 20.49 -4.00
N LEU A 164 -14.09 19.81 -4.70
CA LEU A 164 -14.03 19.59 -6.14
C LEU A 164 -14.02 20.94 -6.90
N ALA A 165 -14.85 21.89 -6.50
CA ALA A 165 -14.86 23.24 -7.08
C ALA A 165 -13.51 23.97 -6.90
N ARG A 166 -12.70 23.57 -5.92
CA ARG A 166 -11.37 24.15 -5.63
C ARG A 166 -10.20 23.36 -6.20
N GLN A 167 -10.43 22.19 -6.77
CA GLN A 167 -9.41 21.29 -7.25
C GLN A 167 -8.36 22.01 -8.10
N LYS A 168 -8.76 22.70 -9.15
CA LYS A 168 -7.84 23.44 -10.04
C LYS A 168 -6.98 24.46 -9.30
N ARG A 169 -7.56 25.17 -8.33
CA ARG A 169 -6.82 26.16 -7.52
C ARG A 169 -5.80 25.49 -6.61
N ILE A 170 -6.16 24.38 -5.99
CA ILE A 170 -5.29 23.59 -5.11
C ILE A 170 -4.13 23.05 -5.91
N GLU A 171 -4.40 22.40 -7.03
CA GLU A 171 -3.38 21.82 -7.92
C GLU A 171 -2.44 22.88 -8.49
N ASN A 172 -2.94 24.07 -8.86
CA ASN A 172 -2.10 25.18 -9.29
C ASN A 172 -1.18 25.69 -8.17
N LYS A 173 -1.64 25.70 -6.91
CA LYS A 173 -0.77 26.03 -5.76
C LYS A 173 0.30 24.96 -5.56
N LEU A 174 -0.05 23.68 -5.66
CA LEU A 174 0.91 22.57 -5.56
C LEU A 174 1.93 22.64 -6.69
N ALA A 175 1.50 22.88 -7.92
CA ALA A 175 2.38 23.05 -9.07
C ALA A 175 3.36 24.20 -8.87
N LYS A 176 2.88 25.38 -8.47
CA LYS A 176 3.75 26.55 -8.16
C LYS A 176 4.75 26.26 -7.05
N LYS A 177 4.38 25.47 -6.05
CA LYS A 177 5.25 25.14 -4.92
C LYS A 177 6.30 24.10 -5.28
N HIS A 178 5.95 23.11 -6.08
CA HIS A 178 6.75 21.89 -6.28
C HIS A 178 7.31 21.73 -7.70
N LEU A 179 6.71 22.37 -8.72
CA LEU A 179 7.17 22.33 -10.11
C LEU A 179 7.95 23.61 -10.43
N ARG A 180 9.23 23.63 -10.14
CA ARG A 180 10.11 24.76 -10.47
C ARG A 180 11.06 24.37 -11.59
N GLY A 181 11.08 25.18 -12.66
CA GLY A 181 12.15 25.15 -13.67
C GLY A 181 12.12 23.98 -14.65
N GLY A 182 11.10 23.87 -15.51
CA GLY A 182 11.11 22.95 -16.68
C GLY A 182 11.12 21.46 -16.33
N LEU A 183 10.55 21.09 -15.20
CA LEU A 183 10.80 19.83 -14.53
C LEU A 183 9.96 18.67 -15.05
N LEU A 184 10.60 17.53 -15.01
CA LEU A 184 10.07 16.18 -15.11
C LEU A 184 8.90 15.99 -14.14
N VAL A 185 7.76 15.59 -14.65
CA VAL A 185 6.63 15.11 -13.87
C VAL A 185 6.39 13.64 -14.15
N LEU A 186 6.00 12.93 -13.12
CA LEU A 186 5.66 11.53 -13.18
C LEU A 186 4.15 11.39 -13.28
N PHE A 187 3.68 10.55 -14.16
CA PHE A 187 2.27 10.24 -14.28
C PHE A 187 2.06 8.73 -14.13
N ASP A 188 1.19 8.35 -13.20
CA ASP A 188 0.75 6.97 -13.01
C ASP A 188 -0.75 6.88 -13.08
N VAL A 189 -1.24 5.74 -13.54
CA VAL A 189 -2.67 5.44 -13.71
C VAL A 189 -3.05 4.28 -12.80
N SER A 190 -4.14 4.44 -12.06
CA SER A 190 -4.71 3.40 -11.23
C SER A 190 -6.21 3.28 -11.41
N SER A 191 -6.83 2.28 -10.80
CA SER A 191 -8.28 2.11 -10.82
C SER A 191 -8.80 1.70 -9.44
N SER A 192 -10.03 2.06 -9.15
CA SER A 192 -10.73 1.58 -7.96
C SER A 192 -12.10 1.06 -8.34
N TYR A 193 -12.47 -0.11 -7.81
CA TYR A 193 -13.82 -0.63 -7.99
C TYR A 193 -14.86 0.25 -7.27
N TYR A 194 -16.06 0.25 -7.80
CA TYR A 194 -17.15 1.08 -7.31
C TYR A 194 -18.33 0.23 -6.86
N THR A 195 -18.83 0.52 -5.67
CA THR A 195 -19.99 -0.19 -5.08
C THR A 195 -21.30 0.59 -5.16
N GLY A 196 -21.26 1.85 -5.58
CA GLY A 196 -22.42 2.70 -5.75
C GLY A 196 -23.22 2.34 -7.03
N ARG A 197 -24.38 2.97 -7.18
CA ARG A 197 -25.30 2.67 -8.30
C ARG A 197 -25.41 3.80 -9.33
N LYS A 198 -24.92 5.00 -9.04
CA LYS A 198 -25.14 6.18 -9.89
C LYS A 198 -23.82 6.92 -10.10
N SER A 199 -23.20 6.72 -11.24
CA SER A 199 -22.10 7.55 -11.74
C SER A 199 -21.91 7.29 -13.22
N SER A 200 -21.78 8.34 -14.03
CA SER A 200 -21.54 8.25 -15.48
C SER A 200 -20.12 7.74 -15.81
N LEU A 201 -19.17 7.93 -14.89
CA LEU A 201 -17.79 7.53 -15.04
C LEU A 201 -17.54 6.04 -14.75
N VAL A 202 -18.48 5.40 -14.07
CA VAL A 202 -18.34 4.00 -13.65
C VAL A 202 -18.62 3.06 -14.82
N LYS A 203 -17.62 2.29 -15.21
CA LYS A 203 -17.68 1.32 -16.31
C LYS A 203 -16.90 0.05 -15.93
N HIS A 204 -17.27 -1.08 -16.56
CA HIS A 204 -16.43 -2.28 -16.49
C HIS A 204 -15.19 -2.12 -17.35
N GLY A 205 -14.04 -2.50 -16.83
CA GLY A 205 -12.75 -2.40 -17.49
C GLY A 205 -11.71 -3.31 -16.82
N TYR A 206 -10.45 -3.14 -17.17
CA TYR A 206 -9.36 -3.88 -16.52
C TYR A 206 -9.18 -3.44 -15.08
N SER A 207 -9.56 -4.30 -14.14
CA SER A 207 -9.46 -4.01 -12.70
C SER A 207 -8.07 -4.36 -12.16
N ARG A 208 -7.37 -3.35 -11.63
CA ARG A 208 -6.11 -3.54 -10.91
C ARG A 208 -6.30 -4.16 -9.54
N ASP A 209 -7.49 -3.98 -8.96
CA ASP A 209 -7.90 -4.58 -7.67
C ASP A 209 -8.29 -6.06 -7.81
N HIS A 210 -8.12 -6.68 -9.00
CA HIS A 210 -8.58 -8.03 -9.31
C HIS A 210 -10.09 -8.27 -9.05
N ARG A 211 -10.89 -7.20 -9.13
CA ARG A 211 -12.36 -7.20 -8.94
C ARG A 211 -13.07 -7.00 -10.27
N GLY A 212 -12.78 -7.88 -11.24
CA GLY A 212 -13.44 -7.87 -12.55
C GLY A 212 -14.97 -8.07 -12.50
N ASP A 213 -15.48 -8.55 -11.37
CA ASP A 213 -16.91 -8.66 -11.06
C ASP A 213 -17.58 -7.30 -10.82
N ARG A 214 -16.83 -6.21 -10.67
CA ARG A 214 -17.34 -4.88 -10.34
C ARG A 214 -16.92 -3.82 -11.34
N PRO A 215 -17.80 -2.84 -11.60
CA PRO A 215 -17.40 -1.68 -12.37
C PRO A 215 -16.44 -0.82 -11.57
N GLN A 216 -15.67 0.00 -12.26
CA GLN A 216 -14.58 0.80 -11.68
C GLN A 216 -14.56 2.22 -12.23
N ILE A 217 -13.75 3.06 -11.62
CA ILE A 217 -13.25 4.33 -12.17
C ILE A 217 -11.74 4.20 -12.39
N VAL A 218 -11.22 4.90 -13.38
CA VAL A 218 -9.79 5.05 -13.62
C VAL A 218 -9.38 6.44 -13.18
N TYR A 219 -8.23 6.58 -12.53
CA TYR A 219 -7.66 7.87 -12.18
C TYR A 219 -6.17 7.89 -12.42
N GLY A 220 -5.68 9.04 -12.83
CA GLY A 220 -4.27 9.31 -13.06
C GLY A 220 -3.75 10.31 -12.05
N LEU A 221 -2.59 10.02 -11.47
CA LEU A 221 -1.92 10.87 -10.51
C LEU A 221 -0.68 11.48 -11.15
N LEU A 222 -0.62 12.80 -11.16
CA LEU A 222 0.55 13.56 -11.56
C LEU A 222 1.37 13.91 -10.33
N CYS A 223 2.65 13.53 -10.33
CA CYS A 223 3.59 13.80 -9.25
C CYS A 223 4.78 14.62 -9.76
N ASP A 224 5.46 15.32 -8.85
CA ASP A 224 6.76 15.92 -9.16
C ASP A 224 7.87 14.86 -9.22
N GLY A 225 9.08 15.29 -9.60
CA GLY A 225 10.27 14.42 -9.69
C GLY A 225 10.74 13.79 -8.37
N VAL A 226 10.07 14.05 -7.25
CA VAL A 226 10.32 13.41 -5.94
C VAL A 226 9.15 12.51 -5.51
N GLY A 227 8.10 12.43 -6.36
CA GLY A 227 6.91 11.61 -6.10
C GLY A 227 5.83 12.32 -5.27
N ARG A 228 5.87 13.66 -5.10
CA ARG A 228 4.81 14.40 -4.40
C ARG A 228 3.63 14.65 -5.34
N PRO A 229 2.38 14.31 -4.93
CA PRO A 229 1.20 14.52 -5.75
C PRO A 229 0.96 15.99 -6.06
N ILE A 230 0.70 16.31 -7.33
CA ILE A 230 0.44 17.64 -7.83
C ILE A 230 -1.00 17.79 -8.33
N ALA A 231 -1.46 16.82 -9.13
CA ALA A 231 -2.80 16.83 -9.71
C ALA A 231 -3.35 15.40 -9.87
N VAL A 232 -4.66 15.29 -9.90
CA VAL A 232 -5.37 14.05 -10.16
C VAL A 232 -6.41 14.28 -11.26
N GLU A 233 -6.45 13.36 -12.22
CA GLU A 233 -7.48 13.32 -13.25
C GLU A 233 -8.27 12.02 -13.14
N VAL A 234 -9.59 12.10 -13.36
CA VAL A 234 -10.49 10.94 -13.26
C VAL A 234 -11.07 10.64 -14.62
N PHE A 235 -11.04 9.37 -15.00
CA PHE A 235 -11.50 8.88 -16.29
C PHE A 235 -12.58 7.82 -16.13
N PRO A 236 -13.40 7.59 -17.19
CA PRO A 236 -14.31 6.45 -17.22
C PRO A 236 -13.58 5.13 -16.98
N GLY A 237 -14.24 4.20 -16.27
CA GLY A 237 -13.62 2.95 -15.85
C GLY A 237 -13.16 2.00 -16.98
N ASN A 238 -13.61 2.22 -18.21
CA ASN A 238 -13.19 1.50 -19.41
C ASN A 238 -12.12 2.23 -20.23
N THR A 239 -11.59 3.35 -19.72
CA THR A 239 -10.53 4.09 -20.42
C THR A 239 -9.25 3.28 -20.44
N ALA A 240 -8.67 3.11 -21.63
CA ALA A 240 -7.39 2.46 -21.78
C ALA A 240 -6.24 3.40 -21.33
N ASP A 241 -5.25 2.84 -20.66
CA ASP A 241 -4.13 3.62 -20.10
C ASP A 241 -3.40 4.51 -21.12
N PRO A 242 -3.13 4.08 -22.36
CA PRO A 242 -2.45 4.93 -23.35
C PRO A 242 -3.28 6.14 -23.79
N ALA A 243 -4.61 6.00 -23.88
CA ALA A 243 -5.48 7.12 -24.23
C ALA A 243 -5.45 8.23 -23.17
N THR A 244 -5.17 7.88 -21.92
CA THR A 244 -5.02 8.85 -20.83
C THR A 244 -3.73 9.67 -20.98
N CYS A 245 -2.65 9.08 -21.49
CA CYS A 245 -1.35 9.73 -21.60
C CYS A 245 -1.36 10.95 -22.51
N THR A 246 -1.90 10.83 -23.71
CA THR A 246 -1.96 11.95 -24.66
C THR A 246 -2.78 13.13 -24.12
N GLN A 247 -3.91 12.82 -23.48
CA GLN A 247 -4.75 13.86 -22.85
C GLN A 247 -4.04 14.55 -21.68
N ILE A 248 -3.33 13.78 -20.85
CA ILE A 248 -2.59 14.31 -19.72
C ILE A 248 -1.41 15.18 -20.18
N VAL A 249 -0.63 14.76 -21.17
CA VAL A 249 0.47 15.56 -21.70
C VAL A 249 -0.05 16.92 -22.18
N ALA A 250 -1.13 16.92 -22.95
CA ALA A 250 -1.75 18.16 -23.41
C ALA A 250 -2.27 19.03 -22.25
N CYS A 251 -2.91 18.43 -21.24
CA CYS A 251 -3.41 19.12 -20.06
C CYS A 251 -2.28 19.72 -19.23
N VAL A 252 -1.22 18.96 -18.97
CA VAL A 252 -0.06 19.37 -18.15
C VAL A 252 0.71 20.51 -18.83
N ARG A 253 0.95 20.42 -20.13
CA ARG A 253 1.58 21.47 -20.92
C ARG A 253 0.78 22.77 -20.86
N LYS A 254 -0.50 22.68 -21.20
CA LYS A 254 -1.39 23.83 -21.23
C LYS A 254 -1.58 24.50 -19.86
N ARG A 255 -1.66 23.68 -18.80
CA ARG A 255 -2.03 24.15 -17.47
C ARG A 255 -0.86 24.57 -16.60
N PHE A 256 0.25 23.84 -16.68
CA PHE A 256 1.40 24.01 -15.78
C PHE A 256 2.67 24.50 -16.51
N GLY A 257 2.65 24.62 -17.84
CA GLY A 257 3.80 25.03 -18.64
C GLY A 257 4.95 24.00 -18.60
N ILE A 258 4.63 22.70 -18.47
CA ILE A 258 5.62 21.63 -18.37
C ILE A 258 5.87 21.07 -19.76
N GLU A 259 7.14 21.00 -20.15
CA GLU A 259 7.54 20.54 -21.48
C GLU A 259 7.71 19.04 -21.56
N ARG A 260 8.15 18.39 -20.48
CA ARG A 260 8.44 16.94 -20.45
C ARG A 260 7.67 16.23 -19.35
N VAL A 261 7.01 15.13 -19.72
CA VAL A 261 6.26 14.22 -18.85
C VAL A 261 6.88 12.84 -18.95
N VAL A 262 7.14 12.19 -17.83
CA VAL A 262 7.54 10.78 -17.80
C VAL A 262 6.38 9.92 -17.34
N PHE A 263 5.92 9.06 -18.23
CA PHE A 263 4.91 8.08 -17.91
C PHE A 263 5.52 6.87 -17.22
N VAL A 264 5.12 6.63 -15.99
CA VAL A 264 5.59 5.47 -15.21
C VAL A 264 4.50 4.42 -15.17
N GLY A 265 4.77 3.26 -15.71
CA GLY A 265 3.79 2.19 -15.81
C GLY A 265 4.34 0.81 -15.49
N ASP A 266 3.46 -0.14 -15.12
CA ASP A 266 3.88 -1.52 -14.95
C ASP A 266 4.17 -2.22 -16.30
N ARG A 267 4.84 -3.36 -16.21
CA ARG A 267 5.20 -4.20 -17.39
C ARG A 267 3.99 -4.72 -18.18
N GLY A 268 2.79 -4.67 -17.60
CA GLY A 268 1.55 -5.04 -18.27
C GLY A 268 0.93 -3.87 -19.02
N MET A 269 1.15 -2.67 -18.52
CA MET A 269 0.62 -1.42 -19.05
C MET A 269 1.49 -0.88 -20.19
N ILE A 270 2.81 -0.79 -20.00
CA ILE A 270 3.77 -0.26 -20.96
C ILE A 270 4.46 -1.45 -21.68
N THR A 271 3.83 -1.97 -22.70
CA THR A 271 4.40 -3.01 -23.57
C THR A 271 5.15 -2.39 -24.76
N SER A 272 6.04 -3.14 -25.41
CA SER A 272 6.76 -2.65 -26.60
C SER A 272 5.80 -2.16 -27.69
N ALA A 273 4.75 -2.92 -27.98
CA ALA A 273 3.74 -2.51 -28.97
C ALA A 273 3.08 -1.17 -28.62
N ARG A 274 2.77 -0.93 -27.35
CA ARG A 274 2.18 0.33 -26.91
C ARG A 274 3.17 1.49 -26.91
N ILE A 275 4.43 1.23 -26.60
CA ILE A 275 5.48 2.24 -26.72
C ILE A 275 5.54 2.72 -28.17
N ASP A 276 5.58 1.81 -29.12
CA ASP A 276 5.70 2.15 -30.54
C ASP A 276 4.44 2.85 -31.08
N GLN A 277 3.25 2.44 -30.65
CA GLN A 277 1.98 2.98 -31.14
C GLN A 277 1.56 4.27 -30.44
N ASP A 278 1.75 4.39 -29.12
CA ASP A 278 1.08 5.38 -28.29
C ASP A 278 2.03 6.39 -27.63
N LEU A 279 3.32 6.04 -27.44
CA LEU A 279 4.25 6.84 -26.64
C LEU A 279 5.39 7.45 -27.47
N ARG A 280 6.04 6.69 -28.33
CA ARG A 280 7.25 7.08 -29.06
C ARG A 280 7.06 8.30 -29.97
N GLY A 281 5.87 8.51 -30.50
CA GLY A 281 5.55 9.64 -31.39
C GLY A 281 5.11 10.92 -30.67
N VAL A 282 5.02 10.90 -29.33
CA VAL A 282 4.53 12.04 -28.57
C VAL A 282 5.71 12.88 -28.09
N ASP A 283 5.86 14.06 -28.66
CA ASP A 283 6.92 14.99 -28.26
C ASP A 283 6.82 15.36 -26.76
N GLY A 284 7.96 15.35 -26.04
CA GLY A 284 8.05 15.62 -24.60
C GLY A 284 7.41 14.56 -23.71
N LEU A 285 7.11 13.35 -24.23
CA LEU A 285 6.67 12.21 -23.44
C LEU A 285 7.77 11.14 -23.39
N ASP A 286 8.25 10.91 -22.21
CA ASP A 286 9.15 9.80 -21.90
C ASP A 286 8.41 8.71 -21.11
N TRP A 287 9.03 7.55 -20.96
CA TRP A 287 8.47 6.44 -20.18
C TRP A 287 9.48 5.74 -19.31
N ILE A 288 8.98 5.14 -18.23
CA ILE A 288 9.70 4.21 -17.36
C ILE A 288 8.80 3.00 -17.12
N SER A 289 9.33 1.81 -17.38
CA SER A 289 8.59 0.56 -17.12
C SER A 289 9.56 -0.58 -16.78
N ALA A 290 9.01 -1.74 -16.38
CA ALA A 290 9.80 -2.94 -16.18
C ALA A 290 9.64 -3.91 -17.35
N LEU A 291 10.70 -4.63 -17.70
CA LEU A 291 10.64 -5.71 -18.68
C LEU A 291 9.91 -6.94 -18.10
N ARG A 292 9.19 -7.64 -18.99
CA ARG A 292 8.67 -8.98 -18.69
C ARG A 292 9.80 -10.00 -18.71
N SER A 293 9.59 -11.12 -18.03
CA SER A 293 10.56 -12.22 -17.93
C SER A 293 11.08 -12.69 -19.29
N ASP A 294 10.25 -12.67 -20.34
CA ASP A 294 10.65 -13.08 -21.68
C ASP A 294 11.64 -12.09 -22.32
N GLY A 295 11.47 -10.78 -22.08
CA GLY A 295 12.43 -9.77 -22.50
C GLY A 295 13.77 -9.93 -21.77
N ILE A 296 13.72 -10.19 -20.44
CA ILE A 296 14.95 -10.43 -19.66
C ILE A 296 15.69 -11.67 -20.16
N ARG A 297 14.97 -12.76 -20.48
CA ARG A 297 15.57 -13.97 -21.08
C ARG A 297 16.28 -13.69 -22.40
N LYS A 298 15.68 -12.86 -23.26
CA LYS A 298 16.34 -12.46 -24.53
C LYS A 298 17.68 -11.79 -24.25
N LEU A 299 17.73 -10.85 -23.30
CA LEU A 299 18.96 -10.16 -22.92
C LEU A 299 20.02 -11.12 -22.35
N ILE A 300 19.62 -12.11 -21.53
CA ILE A 300 20.52 -13.13 -21.00
C ILE A 300 21.05 -14.02 -22.14
N ASN A 301 20.18 -14.49 -23.03
CA ASN A 301 20.56 -15.33 -24.18
C ASN A 301 21.48 -14.59 -25.15
N ALA A 302 21.28 -13.29 -25.33
CA ALA A 302 22.16 -12.41 -26.10
C ALA A 302 23.47 -12.07 -25.36
N LYS A 303 23.70 -12.62 -24.15
CA LYS A 303 24.86 -12.36 -23.29
C LYS A 303 25.06 -10.89 -22.91
N LEU A 304 24.02 -10.09 -22.99
CA LEU A 304 24.03 -8.69 -22.56
C LEU A 304 23.89 -8.55 -21.04
N VAL A 305 23.26 -9.54 -20.37
CA VAL A 305 23.15 -9.61 -18.92
C VAL A 305 23.97 -10.80 -18.43
N GLN A 306 25.09 -10.51 -17.77
CA GLN A 306 26.03 -11.49 -17.20
C GLN A 306 26.25 -11.21 -15.71
N ARG A 307 26.67 -12.23 -14.95
CA ARG A 307 26.93 -12.08 -13.51
C ARG A 307 28.04 -11.08 -13.21
N SER A 308 29.04 -10.98 -14.04
CA SER A 308 30.15 -10.02 -13.95
C SER A 308 29.71 -8.55 -13.95
N LEU A 309 28.53 -8.23 -14.48
CA LEU A 309 27.97 -6.87 -14.39
C LEU A 309 27.68 -6.43 -12.97
N PHE A 310 27.62 -7.37 -12.01
CA PHE A 310 27.23 -7.15 -10.62
C PHE A 310 28.35 -7.43 -9.62
N ASP A 311 29.60 -7.47 -10.08
CA ASP A 311 30.75 -7.75 -9.21
C ASP A 311 31.03 -6.58 -8.26
N GLU A 312 30.76 -5.34 -8.69
CA GLU A 312 30.97 -4.13 -7.89
C GLU A 312 29.66 -3.47 -7.42
N THR A 313 28.61 -3.54 -8.24
CA THR A 313 27.33 -2.87 -7.94
C THR A 313 26.16 -3.77 -8.33
N ASP A 314 25.04 -3.65 -7.59
CA ASP A 314 23.81 -4.37 -7.91
C ASP A 314 22.98 -3.70 -9.05
N LEU A 315 23.58 -2.76 -9.80
CA LEU A 315 22.92 -2.02 -10.86
C LEU A 315 23.87 -1.84 -12.05
N ALA A 316 23.41 -2.16 -13.24
CA ALA A 316 24.14 -1.97 -14.49
C ALA A 316 23.23 -1.38 -15.57
N GLU A 317 23.76 -0.49 -16.40
CA GLU A 317 23.05 0.07 -17.55
C GLU A 317 23.56 -0.58 -18.83
N ILE A 318 22.64 -1.04 -19.68
CA ILE A 318 22.94 -1.67 -20.96
C ILE A 318 22.04 -1.09 -22.06
N THR A 319 22.43 -1.29 -23.31
CA THR A 319 21.62 -1.03 -24.51
C THR A 319 21.43 -2.31 -25.29
N SER A 320 20.35 -2.37 -26.09
CA SER A 320 20.05 -3.52 -26.93
C SER A 320 19.34 -3.08 -28.19
N GLU A 321 19.66 -3.72 -29.32
CA GLU A 321 18.98 -3.49 -30.60
C GLU A 321 17.49 -3.87 -30.57
N ASP A 322 17.10 -4.80 -29.71
CA ASP A 322 15.70 -5.18 -29.49
C ASP A 322 14.87 -4.05 -28.82
N PHE A 323 15.53 -3.03 -28.26
CA PHE A 323 14.91 -1.91 -27.54
C PHE A 323 15.51 -0.56 -28.02
N PRO A 324 15.29 -0.18 -29.30
CA PRO A 324 15.92 0.99 -29.88
C PRO A 324 15.47 2.29 -29.19
N GLY A 325 16.45 3.14 -28.88
CA GLY A 325 16.18 4.44 -28.20
C GLY A 325 15.82 4.32 -26.74
N GLU A 326 16.04 3.17 -26.11
CA GLU A 326 15.79 2.96 -24.69
C GLU A 326 17.08 2.61 -23.94
N ARG A 327 17.13 3.02 -22.69
CA ARG A 327 18.12 2.60 -21.70
C ARG A 327 17.52 1.44 -20.91
N LEU A 328 18.30 0.39 -20.73
CA LEU A 328 17.92 -0.77 -19.95
C LEU A 328 18.77 -0.79 -18.67
N ILE A 329 18.12 -0.63 -17.54
CA ILE A 329 18.76 -0.61 -16.22
C ILE A 329 18.50 -1.96 -15.57
N VAL A 330 19.55 -2.79 -15.53
CA VAL A 330 19.50 -4.12 -14.93
C VAL A 330 19.81 -4.03 -13.46
N CYS A 331 18.93 -4.55 -12.64
CA CYS A 331 19.06 -4.53 -11.19
C CYS A 331 19.08 -5.95 -10.64
N ARG A 332 19.93 -6.17 -9.64
CA ARG A 332 20.02 -7.42 -8.90
C ARG A 332 19.62 -7.19 -7.45
N ASN A 333 18.76 -8.04 -6.95
CA ASN A 333 18.40 -8.09 -5.54
C ASN A 333 18.73 -9.49 -4.97
N PRO A 334 19.85 -9.65 -4.26
CA PRO A 334 20.28 -10.95 -3.73
C PRO A 334 19.27 -11.57 -2.77
N GLN A 335 18.65 -10.76 -1.89
CA GLN A 335 17.66 -11.23 -0.92
C GLN A 335 16.42 -11.80 -1.62
N LEU A 336 15.95 -11.14 -2.68
CA LEU A 336 14.84 -11.62 -3.49
C LEU A 336 15.21 -12.89 -4.26
N ALA A 337 16.47 -13.02 -4.70
CA ALA A 337 16.99 -14.23 -5.33
C ALA A 337 16.91 -15.43 -4.38
N ASP A 338 17.38 -15.25 -3.15
CA ASP A 338 17.35 -16.27 -2.10
C ASP A 338 15.92 -16.66 -1.72
N GLU A 339 15.03 -15.70 -1.57
CA GLU A 339 13.62 -15.95 -1.28
C GLU A 339 12.93 -16.74 -2.40
N ARG A 340 13.11 -16.36 -3.66
CA ARG A 340 12.54 -17.05 -4.81
C ARG A 340 13.10 -18.47 -4.93
N THR A 341 14.40 -18.66 -4.71
CA THR A 341 15.03 -19.97 -4.70
C THR A 341 14.45 -20.86 -3.61
N ARG A 342 14.29 -20.34 -2.40
CA ARG A 342 13.68 -21.05 -1.29
C ARG A 342 12.24 -21.45 -1.59
N LYS A 343 11.40 -20.47 -1.98
CA LYS A 343 9.98 -20.70 -2.36
C LYS A 343 9.84 -21.75 -3.46
N ARG A 344 10.70 -21.70 -4.48
CA ARG A 344 10.68 -22.67 -5.57
C ARG A 344 10.97 -24.08 -5.05
N LYS A 345 12.00 -24.25 -4.20
CA LYS A 345 12.33 -25.54 -3.58
C LYS A 345 11.18 -26.08 -2.75
N GLU A 346 10.55 -25.23 -1.93
CA GLU A 346 9.40 -25.59 -1.10
C GLU A 346 8.18 -26.03 -1.94
N LEU A 347 7.87 -25.28 -3.01
CA LEU A 347 6.75 -25.59 -3.91
C LEU A 347 6.99 -26.87 -4.72
N LEU A 348 8.22 -27.09 -5.21
CA LEU A 348 8.60 -28.34 -5.86
C LEU A 348 8.39 -29.52 -4.94
N HIS A 349 8.94 -29.45 -3.72
CA HIS A 349 8.79 -30.52 -2.72
C HIS A 349 7.31 -30.77 -2.33
N ALA A 350 6.56 -29.69 -2.10
CA ALA A 350 5.12 -29.82 -1.77
C ALA A 350 4.32 -30.44 -2.92
N THR A 351 4.66 -30.11 -4.17
CA THR A 351 4.02 -30.69 -5.35
C THR A 351 4.33 -32.19 -5.48
N GLU A 352 5.60 -32.57 -5.35
CA GLU A 352 6.04 -33.97 -5.38
C GLU A 352 5.34 -34.79 -4.29
N LYS A 353 5.30 -34.28 -3.08
CA LYS A 353 4.60 -34.93 -1.94
C LYS A 353 3.13 -35.22 -2.23
N GLN A 354 2.48 -34.38 -3.06
CA GLN A 354 1.08 -34.59 -3.45
C GLN A 354 0.92 -35.45 -4.73
N LEU A 355 1.89 -35.45 -5.62
CA LEU A 355 1.89 -36.27 -6.83
C LEU A 355 2.24 -37.72 -6.55
N GLU A 356 3.12 -37.98 -5.57
CA GLU A 356 3.58 -39.35 -5.22
C GLU A 356 2.44 -40.31 -4.82
N PRO A 357 1.47 -39.92 -3.95
CA PRO A 357 0.32 -40.77 -3.68
C PRO A 357 -0.51 -41.14 -4.92
N ILE A 358 -0.60 -40.23 -5.91
CA ILE A 358 -1.31 -40.50 -7.17
C ILE A 358 -0.52 -41.51 -7.98
N ARG A 359 0.80 -41.36 -8.08
CA ARG A 359 1.70 -42.32 -8.72
C ARG A 359 1.55 -43.72 -8.08
N GLN A 360 1.64 -43.80 -6.76
CA GLN A 360 1.50 -45.06 -6.02
C GLN A 360 0.12 -45.68 -6.21
N ALA A 361 -0.94 -44.87 -6.30
CA ALA A 361 -2.29 -45.40 -6.55
C ALA A 361 -2.42 -46.07 -7.93
N THR A 362 -1.65 -45.68 -8.94
CA THR A 362 -1.63 -46.34 -10.26
C THR A 362 -0.85 -47.66 -10.24
N LEU A 363 0.07 -47.86 -9.27
CA LEU A 363 0.91 -49.07 -9.15
C LEU A 363 0.32 -50.15 -8.26
N ARG A 364 -0.80 -49.91 -7.57
CA ARG A 364 -1.45 -50.90 -6.67
C ARG A 364 -1.93 -52.11 -7.44
N LYS A 365 -1.75 -53.30 -6.85
CA LYS A 365 -2.27 -54.57 -7.41
C LYS A 365 -3.81 -54.63 -7.32
N THR A 366 -4.38 -54.09 -6.24
CA THR A 366 -5.82 -54.06 -6.00
C THR A 366 -6.30 -52.63 -5.88
N ARG A 367 -7.50 -52.30 -6.41
CA ARG A 367 -8.11 -50.97 -6.40
C ARG A 367 -7.16 -49.89 -6.98
N SER A 368 -6.44 -50.26 -8.05
CA SER A 368 -5.53 -49.31 -8.70
C SER A 368 -6.31 -48.18 -9.38
N LEU A 369 -5.73 -46.99 -9.34
CA LEU A 369 -6.25 -45.86 -10.08
C LEU A 369 -6.02 -46.09 -11.57
N ARG A 370 -7.09 -46.13 -12.38
CA ARG A 370 -7.08 -46.39 -13.81
C ARG A 370 -7.87 -45.30 -14.56
N GLY A 371 -7.61 -45.22 -15.85
CA GLY A 371 -8.25 -44.26 -16.73
C GLY A 371 -7.51 -42.91 -16.82
N GLU A 372 -7.10 -42.59 -18.04
CA GLU A 372 -6.34 -41.36 -18.34
C GLU A 372 -7.04 -40.09 -17.83
N LYS A 373 -8.36 -40.00 -18.01
CA LYS A 373 -9.16 -38.85 -17.56
C LYS A 373 -9.17 -38.68 -16.04
N GLU A 374 -9.34 -39.79 -15.31
CA GLU A 374 -9.39 -39.76 -13.85
C GLU A 374 -8.02 -39.42 -13.24
N ILE A 375 -6.94 -39.97 -13.81
CA ILE A 375 -5.56 -39.64 -13.41
C ILE A 375 -5.27 -38.18 -13.71
N SER A 376 -5.58 -37.72 -14.92
CA SER A 376 -5.36 -36.32 -15.35
C SER A 376 -6.10 -35.32 -14.44
N LEU A 377 -7.34 -35.65 -14.04
CA LEU A 377 -8.12 -34.78 -13.13
C LEU A 377 -7.44 -34.63 -11.77
N ARG A 378 -6.93 -35.72 -11.18
CA ARG A 378 -6.23 -35.69 -9.90
C ARG A 378 -4.89 -34.97 -9.99
N VAL A 379 -4.10 -35.24 -11.02
CA VAL A 379 -2.84 -34.56 -11.27
C VAL A 379 -3.06 -33.09 -11.52
N GLY A 380 -4.05 -32.73 -12.35
CA GLY A 380 -4.40 -31.35 -12.66
C GLY A 380 -4.79 -30.53 -11.42
N LYS A 381 -5.52 -31.12 -10.45
CA LYS A 381 -5.82 -30.45 -9.18
C LYS A 381 -4.57 -30.10 -8.38
N VAL A 382 -3.59 -31.01 -8.32
CA VAL A 382 -2.33 -30.77 -7.60
C VAL A 382 -1.51 -29.71 -8.32
N ILE A 383 -1.31 -29.86 -9.60
CA ILE A 383 -0.53 -28.93 -10.43
C ILE A 383 -1.16 -27.54 -10.44
N GLY A 384 -2.49 -27.44 -10.56
CA GLY A 384 -3.22 -26.17 -10.50
C GLY A 384 -3.11 -25.48 -9.13
N LYS A 385 -3.16 -26.24 -8.04
CA LYS A 385 -3.00 -25.71 -6.68
C LYS A 385 -1.66 -25.02 -6.47
N TYR A 386 -0.57 -25.65 -6.92
CA TYR A 386 0.79 -25.14 -6.72
C TYR A 386 1.32 -24.31 -7.90
N LYS A 387 0.62 -24.30 -9.04
CA LYS A 387 1.00 -23.63 -10.31
C LYS A 387 2.39 -24.05 -10.81
N MET A 388 2.78 -25.30 -10.59
CA MET A 388 4.13 -25.82 -10.85
C MET A 388 4.21 -26.66 -12.15
N GLN A 389 3.21 -26.60 -13.03
CA GLN A 389 3.15 -27.40 -14.26
C GLN A 389 4.42 -27.33 -15.11
N LYS A 390 4.99 -26.15 -15.27
CA LYS A 390 6.18 -25.93 -16.09
C LYS A 390 7.46 -26.59 -15.57
N HIS A 391 7.48 -26.96 -14.29
CA HIS A 391 8.66 -27.53 -13.61
C HIS A 391 8.64 -29.06 -13.52
N PHE A 392 7.60 -29.70 -14.07
CA PHE A 392 7.45 -31.15 -14.05
C PHE A 392 7.17 -31.68 -15.44
N ASP A 393 7.84 -32.77 -15.79
CA ASP A 393 7.50 -33.62 -16.93
C ASP A 393 6.53 -34.68 -16.43
N LEU A 394 5.31 -34.65 -16.96
CA LEU A 394 4.21 -35.52 -16.53
C LEU A 394 3.88 -36.48 -17.65
N THR A 395 3.92 -37.77 -17.39
CA THR A 395 3.47 -38.82 -18.34
C THR A 395 2.29 -39.56 -17.76
N ILE A 396 1.13 -39.44 -18.43
CA ILE A 396 -0.12 -40.05 -18.02
C ILE A 396 -0.55 -41.02 -19.13
N THR A 397 -0.80 -42.24 -18.79
CA THR A 397 -1.37 -43.27 -19.63
C THR A 397 -2.65 -43.84 -19.00
N LYS A 398 -3.34 -44.74 -19.69
CA LYS A 398 -4.56 -45.39 -19.16
C LYS A 398 -4.32 -46.09 -17.80
N ASP A 399 -3.10 -46.58 -17.57
CA ASP A 399 -2.78 -47.48 -16.47
C ASP A 399 -1.66 -46.96 -15.55
N ARG A 400 -0.96 -45.92 -15.92
CA ARG A 400 0.23 -45.45 -15.21
C ARG A 400 0.38 -43.96 -15.23
N PHE A 401 0.88 -43.43 -14.12
CA PHE A 401 1.32 -42.04 -13.98
C PHE A 401 2.76 -42.00 -13.53
N THR A 402 3.58 -41.22 -14.20
CA THR A 402 4.96 -40.91 -13.79
C THR A 402 5.20 -39.43 -13.90
N PHE A 403 6.09 -38.93 -13.06
CA PHE A 403 6.52 -37.55 -13.08
C PHE A 403 7.99 -37.43 -12.75
N GLY A 404 8.62 -36.40 -13.24
CA GLY A 404 10.00 -36.02 -12.94
C GLY A 404 10.14 -34.50 -12.92
N ARG A 405 11.18 -33.99 -12.30
CA ARG A 405 11.52 -32.56 -12.40
C ARG A 405 12.06 -32.27 -13.78
N ASN A 406 11.61 -31.15 -14.36
CA ASN A 406 12.22 -30.59 -15.55
C ASN A 406 13.34 -29.63 -15.12
N GLU A 407 14.54 -30.18 -14.91
CA GLU A 407 15.68 -29.43 -14.38
C GLU A 407 16.09 -28.29 -15.32
N GLU A 408 15.99 -28.45 -16.62
CA GLU A 408 16.29 -27.40 -17.62
C GLU A 408 15.39 -26.16 -17.39
N LYS A 409 14.09 -26.37 -17.26
CA LYS A 409 13.13 -25.27 -17.01
C LYS A 409 13.33 -24.65 -15.64
N ILE A 410 13.67 -25.47 -14.63
CA ILE A 410 13.97 -24.97 -13.27
C ILE A 410 15.22 -24.08 -13.30
N GLN A 411 16.29 -24.51 -13.97
CA GLN A 411 17.50 -23.74 -14.11
C GLN A 411 17.29 -22.45 -14.92
N THR A 412 16.56 -22.53 -16.03
CA THR A 412 16.23 -21.36 -16.84
C THR A 412 15.45 -20.31 -16.04
N GLU A 413 14.55 -20.75 -15.15
CA GLU A 413 13.85 -19.82 -14.27
C GLU A 413 14.76 -19.27 -13.17
N ALA A 414 15.65 -20.08 -12.63
CA ALA A 414 16.60 -19.66 -11.61
C ALA A 414 17.56 -18.55 -12.07
N LEU A 415 17.85 -18.47 -13.36
CA LEU A 415 18.66 -17.38 -13.94
C LEU A 415 17.98 -16.00 -13.79
N LEU A 416 16.67 -15.98 -13.62
CA LEU A 416 15.89 -14.74 -13.44
C LEU A 416 15.71 -14.34 -11.97
N ASP A 417 16.20 -15.16 -11.02
CA ASP A 417 16.01 -14.89 -9.62
C ASP A 417 16.78 -13.64 -9.18
N GLY A 418 16.05 -12.74 -8.55
CA GLY A 418 16.59 -11.47 -8.09
C GLY A 418 16.89 -10.46 -9.19
N LEU A 419 16.77 -10.83 -10.47
CA LEU A 419 16.94 -9.90 -11.57
C LEU A 419 15.62 -9.21 -11.92
N TYR A 420 15.69 -7.92 -12.14
CA TYR A 420 14.66 -7.14 -12.83
C TYR A 420 15.32 -6.10 -13.73
N VAL A 421 14.66 -5.75 -14.81
CA VAL A 421 15.17 -4.78 -15.77
C VAL A 421 14.15 -3.69 -15.95
N VAL A 422 14.58 -2.46 -15.67
CA VAL A 422 13.82 -1.26 -15.96
C VAL A 422 14.20 -0.76 -17.33
N ARG A 423 13.22 -0.44 -18.14
CA ARG A 423 13.40 0.19 -19.47
C ARG A 423 12.90 1.62 -19.42
N THR A 424 13.62 2.55 -20.04
CA THR A 424 13.26 3.96 -20.09
C THR A 424 13.77 4.65 -21.34
N SER A 425 13.00 5.65 -21.83
CA SER A 425 13.47 6.59 -22.85
C SER A 425 14.13 7.83 -22.26
N VAL A 426 14.01 8.03 -20.93
CA VAL A 426 14.60 9.21 -20.26
C VAL A 426 16.12 9.19 -20.40
N ALA A 427 16.70 10.25 -20.94
CA ALA A 427 18.14 10.37 -21.11
C ALA A 427 18.90 10.38 -19.77
N ALA A 428 20.15 9.91 -19.76
CA ALA A 428 20.96 9.76 -18.55
C ALA A 428 21.30 11.08 -17.86
N ASP A 429 21.44 12.15 -18.63
CA ASP A 429 21.66 13.52 -18.16
C ASP A 429 20.42 14.11 -17.45
N THR A 430 19.24 13.67 -17.84
CA THR A 430 17.96 14.09 -17.24
C THR A 430 17.67 13.29 -15.95
N MET A 431 17.97 11.98 -15.94
CA MET A 431 17.72 11.15 -14.76
C MET A 431 18.72 10.00 -14.68
N SER A 432 19.47 9.91 -13.57
CA SER A 432 20.41 8.81 -13.31
C SER A 432 19.68 7.47 -13.18
N SER A 433 20.40 6.37 -13.40
CA SER A 433 19.88 5.01 -13.30
C SER A 433 19.32 4.69 -11.92
N ASP A 434 19.99 5.15 -10.84
CA ASP A 434 19.51 4.99 -9.47
C ASP A 434 18.14 5.66 -9.25
N ARG A 435 17.96 6.88 -9.77
CA ARG A 435 16.67 7.58 -9.67
C ARG A 435 15.57 6.90 -10.45
N VAL A 436 15.86 6.39 -11.64
CA VAL A 436 14.88 5.63 -12.43
C VAL A 436 14.39 4.41 -11.65
N VAL A 437 15.30 3.68 -11.02
CA VAL A 437 14.98 2.50 -10.20
C VAL A 437 14.21 2.89 -8.95
N GLU A 438 14.60 3.96 -8.27
CA GLU A 438 13.89 4.49 -7.10
C GLU A 438 12.42 4.81 -7.43
N PHE A 439 12.14 5.40 -8.60
CA PHE A 439 10.76 5.69 -9.02
C PHE A 439 9.92 4.44 -9.23
N VAL A 440 10.48 3.40 -9.84
CA VAL A 440 9.78 2.12 -10.00
C VAL A 440 9.49 1.49 -8.64
N ALA A 441 10.44 1.54 -7.71
CA ALA A 441 10.26 1.03 -6.36
C ALA A 441 9.21 1.81 -5.57
N ARG A 442 9.23 3.15 -5.63
CA ARG A 442 8.23 4.02 -4.97
C ARG A 442 6.82 3.79 -5.51
N ARG A 443 6.67 3.54 -6.81
CA ARG A 443 5.37 3.20 -7.40
C ARG A 443 4.76 1.94 -6.77
N ALA A 444 5.56 0.91 -6.52
CA ALA A 444 5.10 -0.30 -5.84
C ALA A 444 4.57 0.01 -4.43
N SER A 445 5.14 1.01 -3.74
CA SER A 445 4.65 1.48 -2.43
C SER A 445 3.33 2.25 -2.54
N PHE A 446 3.08 2.97 -3.64
CA PHE A 446 1.81 3.67 -3.87
C PHE A 446 0.64 2.70 -4.06
N SER A 447 0.83 1.59 -4.77
CA SER A 447 -0.20 0.56 -4.92
C SER A 447 -0.58 -0.11 -3.60
N LEU A 448 0.36 -0.23 -2.65
CA LEU A 448 0.09 -0.75 -1.30
C LEU A 448 -0.74 0.23 -0.44
N LEU A 449 -0.55 1.54 -0.62
CA LEU A 449 -1.36 2.57 0.06
C LEU A 449 -2.82 2.59 -0.45
N GLU A 450 -3.05 2.21 -1.71
CA GLU A 450 -4.38 2.11 -2.31
C GLU A 450 -5.22 0.98 -1.67
N ASP A 451 -4.59 -0.12 -1.29
CA ASP A 451 -5.26 -1.25 -0.61
C ASP A 451 -5.67 -0.94 0.84
N GLY A 452 -5.37 0.26 1.35
CA GLY A 452 -5.68 0.67 2.72
C GLY A 452 -4.93 -0.14 3.79
N ARG A 453 -3.91 -0.89 3.41
CA ARG A 453 -3.00 -1.59 4.32
C ARG A 453 -1.77 -0.73 4.54
N PRO A 454 -1.41 -0.44 5.80
CA PRO A 454 -0.09 0.12 6.06
C PRO A 454 0.96 -0.89 5.59
N PRO A 455 2.05 -0.42 4.93
CA PRO A 455 3.15 -1.29 4.53
C PRO A 455 3.68 -2.02 5.77
N THR A 456 3.74 -3.34 5.70
CA THR A 456 4.35 -4.13 6.75
C THR A 456 5.88 -3.99 6.68
N PRO A 457 6.63 -4.22 7.79
CA PRO A 457 8.09 -4.20 7.76
C PRO A 457 8.68 -5.13 6.69
N SER A 458 8.00 -6.21 6.34
CA SER A 458 8.37 -7.13 5.25
C SER A 458 8.18 -6.51 3.86
N ASP A 459 7.17 -5.65 3.67
CA ASP A 459 6.95 -4.95 2.39
C ASP A 459 8.03 -3.88 2.15
N LEU A 460 8.53 -3.27 3.23
CA LEU A 460 9.62 -2.28 3.20
C LEU A 460 11.01 -2.93 3.08
N SER A 461 11.19 -4.16 3.58
CA SER A 461 12.47 -4.89 3.49
C SER A 461 12.71 -5.53 2.13
N SER A 462 11.65 -5.79 1.36
CA SER A 462 11.75 -6.29 -0.02
C SER A 462 12.10 -5.20 -1.05
N GLN A 463 12.27 -3.95 -0.59
CA GLN A 463 12.51 -2.76 -1.41
C GLN A 463 13.89 -2.11 -1.18
N ARG A 464 14.72 -2.69 -0.29
CA ARG A 464 16.12 -2.28 -0.11
C ARG A 464 17.07 -3.22 -0.80
#